data_e1bc1843f7e1ec4d9bb1c6d4b4a8a229
#
_entry.id   e1bc1843f7e1ec4d9bb1c6d4b4a8a229
#
_cell.length_a   1.000
_cell.length_b   1.000
_cell.length_c   1.000
_cell.angle_alpha   90.00
_cell.angle_beta   90.00
_cell.angle_gamma   90.00
#
_symmetry.space_group_name_H-M   'P 1'
#
loop_
_entity.id
_entity.type
_entity.pdbx_description
1 polymer ?
#
loop_
_entity_poly.entity_id
_entity_poly.type
_entity_poly.pdbx_seq_one_letter_code
_entity_poly.pdbx_strand_id
1 'polypeptide(L)'
;DETYVYSMNIGIDMIQFMVFTIVLAVIAAVIDLAITISSPMYELSETNPELNQRQLFTSGMRVGREILATSANTIYLAYFGGQLTLFFWFFKLHYSFGHIINSKIFAQEFVSILLGGIAVALSIPITAWVTALMIKNKKRKNSTQSQQLKND
;
A
#
# COMPACT_ATOMS: atom_id res chain seq x y z
N ASP A 1 -19.03 -11.21 17.19
CA ASP A 1 -18.83 -11.98 15.95
C ASP A 1 -17.91 -13.19 16.15
N GLU A 2 -16.83 -13.11 16.94
CA GLU A 2 -16.00 -14.28 17.27
C GLU A 2 -16.81 -15.42 17.91
N THR A 3 -17.74 -15.09 18.80
CA THR A 3 -18.60 -16.07 19.48
C THR A 3 -19.52 -16.83 18.51
N TYR A 4 -19.92 -16.19 17.42
CA TYR A 4 -20.77 -16.81 16.40
C TYR A 4 -19.98 -17.84 15.58
N VAL A 5 -18.72 -17.55 15.25
CA VAL A 5 -17.83 -18.47 14.51
C VAL A 5 -17.47 -19.69 15.36
N TYR A 6 -17.25 -19.51 16.65
CA TYR A 6 -17.04 -20.61 17.58
C TYR A 6 -18.28 -21.51 17.74
N SER A 7 -19.48 -20.93 17.70
CA SER A 7 -20.73 -21.69 17.84
C SER A 7 -21.05 -22.53 16.60
N MET A 8 -20.53 -22.21 15.44
CA MET A 8 -20.69 -22.95 14.19
C MET A 8 -19.77 -24.16 14.06
N ASN A 9 -18.88 -24.40 15.02
CA ASN A 9 -17.92 -25.51 15.03
C ASN A 9 -17.08 -25.62 13.74
N ILE A 10 -16.87 -24.51 13.08
CA ILE A 10 -15.99 -24.40 11.92
C ILE A 10 -14.57 -24.26 12.49
N GLY A 11 -13.72 -25.25 12.28
CA GLY A 11 -12.33 -25.26 12.75
C GLY A 11 -11.42 -24.23 12.05
N ILE A 12 -11.86 -22.97 12.01
CA ILE A 12 -11.09 -21.85 11.47
C ILE A 12 -10.19 -21.33 12.58
N ASP A 13 -8.89 -21.42 12.37
CA ASP A 13 -7.92 -20.74 13.20
C ASP A 13 -8.03 -19.24 12.97
N MET A 14 -8.58 -18.51 13.94
CA MET A 14 -8.80 -17.06 13.87
C MET A 14 -7.50 -16.28 13.67
N ILE A 15 -6.39 -16.80 14.14
CA ILE A 15 -5.08 -16.18 13.95
C ILE A 15 -4.66 -16.27 12.48
N GLN A 16 -4.81 -17.45 11.87
CA GLN A 16 -4.51 -17.64 10.45
C GLN A 16 -5.40 -16.79 9.56
N PHE A 17 -6.69 -16.71 9.88
CA PHE A 17 -7.64 -15.87 9.15
C PHE A 17 -7.27 -14.38 9.25
N MET A 18 -6.88 -13.89 10.43
CA MET A 18 -6.44 -12.52 10.64
C MET A 18 -5.16 -12.22 9.84
N VAL A 19 -4.17 -13.11 9.89
CA VAL A 19 -2.93 -12.97 9.11
C VAL A 19 -3.23 -12.92 7.61
N PHE A 20 -4.09 -13.82 7.13
CA PHE A 20 -4.51 -13.84 5.73
C PHE A 20 -5.15 -12.50 5.30
N THR A 21 -6.05 -11.97 6.12
CA THR A 21 -6.73 -10.70 5.84
C THR A 21 -5.75 -9.52 5.79
N ILE A 22 -4.80 -9.46 6.72
CA ILE A 22 -3.76 -8.42 6.74
C ILE A 22 -2.88 -8.51 5.48
N VAL A 23 -2.42 -9.71 5.14
CA VAL A 23 -1.58 -9.93 3.95
C VAL A 23 -2.33 -9.53 2.68
N LEU A 24 -3.60 -9.90 2.55
CA LEU A 24 -4.42 -9.54 1.41
C LEU A 24 -4.59 -8.02 1.29
N ALA A 25 -4.86 -7.33 2.40
CA ALA A 25 -5.00 -5.88 2.44
C ALA A 25 -3.69 -5.17 2.05
N VAL A 26 -2.55 -5.66 2.55
CA VAL A 26 -1.22 -5.11 2.20
C VAL A 26 -0.92 -5.32 0.72
N ILE A 27 -1.19 -6.50 0.16
CA ILE A 27 -0.99 -6.77 -1.27
C ILE A 27 -1.85 -5.82 -2.13
N ALA A 28 -3.11 -5.65 -1.79
CA ALA A 28 -4.01 -4.73 -2.51
C ALA A 28 -3.48 -3.28 -2.49
N ALA A 29 -3.05 -2.79 -1.33
CA ALA A 29 -2.50 -1.45 -1.19
C ALA A 29 -1.18 -1.27 -1.98
N VAL A 30 -0.31 -2.28 -1.99
CA VAL A 30 0.95 -2.24 -2.75
C VAL A 30 0.70 -2.23 -4.25
N ILE A 31 -0.26 -3.01 -4.75
CA ILE A 31 -0.62 -3.04 -6.18
C ILE A 31 -1.17 -1.67 -6.61
N ASP A 32 -2.07 -1.08 -5.84
CA ASP A 32 -2.65 0.23 -6.13
C ASP A 32 -1.56 1.32 -6.22
N LEU A 33 -0.67 1.36 -5.23
CA LEU A 33 0.48 2.26 -5.24
C LEU A 33 1.43 2.01 -6.42
N ALA A 34 1.69 0.76 -6.75
CA ALA A 34 2.56 0.41 -7.86
C ALA A 34 2.03 0.95 -9.19
N ILE A 35 0.74 0.79 -9.44
CA ILE A 35 0.09 1.32 -10.65
C ILE A 35 0.11 2.85 -10.66
N THR A 36 -0.27 3.47 -9.54
CA THR A 36 -0.38 4.93 -9.42
C THR A 36 0.97 5.64 -9.56
N ILE A 37 2.08 5.03 -9.14
CA ILE A 37 3.43 5.57 -9.28
C ILE A 37 4.00 5.29 -10.68
N SER A 38 3.80 4.08 -11.21
CA SER A 38 4.41 3.69 -12.48
C SER A 38 3.78 4.39 -13.68
N SER A 39 2.47 4.66 -13.67
CA SER A 39 1.75 5.30 -14.77
C SER A 39 2.34 6.68 -15.14
N PRO A 40 2.43 7.66 -14.23
CA PRO A 40 3.02 8.96 -14.56
C PRO A 40 4.52 8.88 -14.86
N MET A 41 5.25 7.89 -14.33
CA MET A 41 6.66 7.69 -14.70
C MET A 41 6.81 7.25 -16.16
N TYR A 42 5.92 6.39 -16.66
CA TYR A 42 5.88 6.00 -18.06
C TYR A 42 5.55 7.20 -18.96
N GLU A 43 4.51 7.95 -18.63
CA GLU A 43 4.11 9.15 -19.36
C GLU A 43 5.26 10.19 -19.43
N LEU A 44 5.91 10.44 -18.30
CA LEU A 44 7.06 11.33 -18.24
C LEU A 44 8.22 10.84 -19.12
N SER A 45 8.44 9.53 -19.20
CA SER A 45 9.50 8.94 -20.03
C SER A 45 9.21 9.00 -21.53
N GLU A 46 7.94 9.03 -21.91
CA GLU A 46 7.51 9.19 -23.31
C GLU A 46 7.59 10.66 -23.76
N THR A 47 7.17 11.56 -22.87
CA THR A 47 7.21 13.02 -23.12
C THR A 47 8.64 13.56 -23.15
N ASN A 48 9.53 13.02 -22.31
CA ASN A 48 10.94 13.43 -22.20
C ASN A 48 11.87 12.21 -22.35
N PRO A 49 12.19 11.80 -23.59
CA PRO A 49 13.01 10.62 -23.85
C PRO A 49 14.44 10.70 -23.32
N GLU A 50 14.95 11.91 -23.08
CA GLU A 50 16.33 12.16 -22.62
C GLU A 50 16.53 11.97 -21.11
N LEU A 51 15.45 11.75 -20.34
CA LEU A 51 15.55 11.56 -18.90
C LEU A 51 16.38 10.35 -18.53
N ASN A 52 17.32 10.58 -17.61
CA ASN A 52 18.14 9.54 -17.02
C ASN A 52 17.35 8.72 -16.00
N GLN A 53 17.79 7.48 -15.78
CA GLN A 53 17.19 6.57 -14.80
C GLN A 53 17.06 7.21 -13.40
N ARG A 54 18.07 7.97 -12.98
CA ARG A 54 18.06 8.66 -11.68
C ARG A 54 16.98 9.75 -11.60
N GLN A 55 16.77 10.48 -12.69
CA GLN A 55 15.72 11.50 -12.77
C GLN A 55 14.32 10.87 -12.76
N LEU A 56 14.13 9.76 -13.47
CA LEU A 56 12.89 8.99 -13.44
C LEU A 56 12.60 8.44 -12.03
N PHE A 57 13.61 7.88 -11.36
CA PHE A 57 13.47 7.42 -9.98
C PHE A 57 13.08 8.58 -9.04
N THR A 58 13.75 9.72 -9.14
CA THR A 58 13.44 10.90 -8.31
C THR A 58 12.02 11.40 -8.56
N SER A 59 11.56 11.38 -9.81
CA SER A 59 10.18 11.74 -10.18
C SER A 59 9.18 10.75 -9.58
N GLY A 60 9.44 9.45 -9.67
CA GLY A 60 8.61 8.43 -9.03
C GLY A 60 8.54 8.57 -7.51
N MET A 61 9.66 8.89 -6.86
CA MET A 61 9.68 9.17 -5.42
C MET A 61 8.88 10.43 -5.05
N ARG A 62 8.88 11.45 -5.89
CA ARG A 62 8.06 12.65 -5.68
C ARG A 62 6.58 12.32 -5.78
N VAL A 63 6.17 11.65 -6.85
CA VAL A 63 4.79 11.20 -7.04
C VAL A 63 4.33 10.32 -5.86
N GLY A 64 5.14 9.34 -5.47
CA GLY A 64 4.82 8.47 -4.34
C GLY A 64 4.64 9.23 -3.02
N ARG A 65 5.45 10.26 -2.77
CA ARG A 65 5.32 11.11 -1.58
C ARG A 65 4.04 11.95 -1.61
N GLU A 66 3.67 12.51 -2.76
CA GLU A 66 2.43 13.27 -2.93
C GLU A 66 1.20 12.38 -2.71
N ILE A 67 1.22 11.17 -3.26
CA ILE A 67 0.17 10.18 -3.06
C ILE A 67 0.04 9.81 -1.58
N LEU A 68 1.15 9.54 -0.88
CA LEU A 68 1.12 9.27 0.56
C LEU A 68 0.50 10.42 1.34
N ALA A 69 0.88 11.65 1.06
CA ALA A 69 0.37 12.83 1.76
C ALA A 69 -1.14 13.00 1.55
N THR A 70 -1.63 12.75 0.34
CA THR A 70 -3.05 12.88 0.00
C THR A 70 -3.87 11.71 0.55
N SER A 71 -3.37 10.48 0.38
CA SER A 71 -4.04 9.26 0.83
C SER A 71 -4.07 9.14 2.35
N ALA A 72 -3.06 9.65 3.05
CA ALA A 72 -2.99 9.62 4.51
C ALA A 72 -4.23 10.27 5.14
N ASN A 73 -4.64 11.43 4.65
CA ASN A 73 -5.83 12.12 5.16
C ASN A 73 -7.11 11.30 4.97
N THR A 74 -7.26 10.66 3.82
CA THR A 74 -8.43 9.80 3.53
C THR A 74 -8.41 8.56 4.41
N ILE A 75 -7.25 7.93 4.60
CA ILE A 75 -7.08 6.77 5.46
C ILE A 75 -7.37 7.11 6.91
N TYR A 76 -6.87 8.26 7.42
CA TYR A 76 -7.17 8.71 8.78
C TYR A 76 -8.67 8.93 9.00
N LEU A 77 -9.35 9.59 8.06
CA LEU A 77 -10.79 9.84 8.16
C LEU A 77 -11.61 8.54 8.09
N ALA A 78 -11.27 7.65 7.17
CA ALA A 78 -11.95 6.35 7.04
C ALA A 78 -11.73 5.49 8.30
N TYR A 79 -10.51 5.47 8.82
CA TYR A 79 -10.17 4.75 10.04
C TYR A 79 -10.90 5.32 11.26
N PHE A 80 -10.86 6.65 11.43
CA PHE A 80 -11.58 7.32 12.51
C PHE A 80 -13.09 7.05 12.44
N GLY A 81 -13.67 7.12 11.24
CA GLY A 81 -15.10 6.80 11.03
C GLY A 81 -15.45 5.36 11.40
N GLY A 82 -14.61 4.39 11.02
CA GLY A 82 -14.79 2.98 11.38
C GLY A 82 -14.70 2.75 12.90
N GLN A 83 -13.80 3.44 13.57
CA GLN A 83 -13.60 3.31 15.03
C GLN A 83 -14.70 4.01 15.86
N LEU A 84 -15.45 4.95 15.28
CA LEU A 84 -16.57 5.61 15.98
C LEU A 84 -17.58 4.59 16.52
N THR A 85 -17.88 3.55 15.78
CA THR A 85 -18.79 2.48 16.19
C THR A 85 -18.27 1.75 17.45
N LEU A 86 -16.97 1.45 17.49
CA LEU A 86 -16.31 0.86 18.65
C LEU A 86 -16.31 1.80 19.85
N PHE A 87 -16.07 3.10 19.63
CA PHE A 87 -16.13 4.10 20.70
C PHE A 87 -17.52 4.20 21.32
N PHE A 88 -18.59 4.21 20.49
CA PHE A 88 -19.97 4.19 21.00
C PHE A 88 -20.25 2.94 21.81
N TRP A 89 -19.74 1.81 21.42
CA TRP A 89 -19.92 0.54 22.12
C TRP A 89 -19.23 0.55 23.49
N PHE A 90 -17.99 1.01 23.54
CA PHE A 90 -17.23 1.15 24.79
C PHE A 90 -17.86 2.19 25.72
N PHE A 91 -18.36 3.29 25.19
CA PHE A 91 -19.06 4.32 25.97
C PHE A 91 -20.35 3.77 26.62
N LYS A 92 -21.12 2.99 25.86
CA LYS A 92 -22.35 2.36 26.36
C LYS A 92 -22.09 1.34 27.46
N LEU A 93 -20.95 0.65 27.43
CA LEU A 93 -20.57 -0.35 28.41
C LEU A 93 -19.82 0.22 29.63
N HIS A 94 -19.65 1.54 29.70
CA HIS A 94 -18.92 2.24 30.79
C HIS A 94 -17.48 1.70 31.02
N TYR A 95 -16.79 1.27 29.98
CA TYR A 95 -15.41 0.82 30.09
C TYR A 95 -14.47 2.00 30.39
N SER A 96 -13.57 1.79 31.34
CA SER A 96 -12.47 2.73 31.62
C SER A 96 -11.54 2.85 30.42
N PHE A 97 -11.03 4.06 30.15
CA PHE A 97 -10.09 4.33 29.04
C PHE A 97 -8.87 3.40 29.07
N GLY A 98 -8.37 3.08 30.27
CA GLY A 98 -7.27 2.11 30.43
C GLY A 98 -7.64 0.68 29.99
N HIS A 99 -8.89 0.30 30.14
CA HIS A 99 -9.39 -1.01 29.69
C HIS A 99 -9.49 -1.09 28.16
N ILE A 100 -9.86 0.03 27.52
CA ILE A 100 -9.95 0.13 26.04
C ILE A 100 -8.57 -0.02 25.41
N ILE A 101 -7.56 0.69 25.89
CA ILE A 101 -6.19 0.64 25.37
C ILE A 101 -5.57 -0.74 25.56
N ASN A 102 -5.89 -1.40 26.68
CA ASN A 102 -5.42 -2.76 26.98
C ASN A 102 -6.25 -3.87 26.31
N SER A 103 -7.27 -3.50 25.55
CA SER A 103 -8.08 -4.50 24.86
C SER A 103 -7.28 -5.15 23.73
N LYS A 104 -7.46 -6.46 23.59
CA LYS A 104 -6.84 -7.24 22.50
C LYS A 104 -7.20 -6.69 21.11
N ILE A 105 -8.40 -6.16 20.96
CA ILE A 105 -8.92 -5.56 19.72
C ILE A 105 -8.10 -4.31 19.37
N PHE A 106 -7.89 -3.41 20.33
CA PHE A 106 -7.11 -2.19 20.11
C PHE A 106 -5.65 -2.50 19.74
N ALA A 107 -5.03 -3.45 20.44
CA ALA A 107 -3.66 -3.86 20.16
C ALA A 107 -3.50 -4.49 18.76
N GLN A 108 -4.46 -5.31 18.32
CA GLN A 108 -4.47 -5.91 16.98
C GLN A 108 -4.57 -4.84 15.89
N GLU A 109 -5.49 -3.90 16.04
CA GLU A 109 -5.67 -2.79 15.09
C GLU A 109 -4.41 -1.92 14.99
N PHE A 110 -3.81 -1.59 16.14
CA PHE A 110 -2.60 -0.78 16.19
C PHE A 110 -1.42 -1.46 15.47
N VAL A 111 -1.22 -2.75 15.69
CA VAL A 111 -0.17 -3.54 14.99
C VAL A 111 -0.44 -3.61 13.49
N SER A 112 -1.70 -3.81 13.09
CA SER A 112 -2.10 -3.86 11.67
C SER A 112 -1.80 -2.55 10.95
N ILE A 113 -2.10 -1.40 11.57
CA ILE A 113 -1.81 -0.08 11.01
C ILE A 113 -0.30 0.13 10.86
N LEU A 114 0.49 -0.22 11.87
CA LEU A 114 1.94 -0.07 11.81
C LEU A 114 2.55 -0.92 10.70
N LEU A 115 2.16 -2.18 10.60
CA LEU A 115 2.65 -3.09 9.55
C LEU A 115 2.24 -2.63 8.16
N GLY A 116 0.97 -2.24 7.99
CA GLY A 116 0.46 -1.69 6.74
C GLY A 116 1.19 -0.41 6.33
N GLY A 117 1.39 0.52 7.26
CA GLY A 117 2.13 1.77 7.02
C GLY A 117 3.57 1.55 6.59
N ILE A 118 4.28 0.63 7.23
CA ILE A 118 5.66 0.26 6.87
C ILE A 118 5.69 -0.36 5.47
N ALA A 119 4.78 -1.28 5.17
CA ALA A 119 4.70 -1.94 3.87
C ALA A 119 4.45 -0.94 2.74
N VAL A 120 3.52 -0.01 2.93
CA VAL A 120 3.22 1.07 1.97
C VAL A 120 4.42 2.00 1.79
N ALA A 121 5.06 2.42 2.87
CA ALA A 121 6.24 3.30 2.81
C ALA A 121 7.41 2.65 2.05
N LEU A 122 7.63 1.35 2.22
CA LEU A 122 8.66 0.59 1.51
C LEU A 122 8.29 0.32 0.05
N SER A 123 7.03 0.19 -0.28
CA SER A 123 6.57 -0.10 -1.64
C SER A 123 6.90 1.05 -2.61
N ILE A 124 6.91 2.30 -2.14
CA ILE A 124 7.19 3.47 -2.98
C ILE A 124 8.59 3.43 -3.61
N PRO A 125 9.69 3.34 -2.84
CA PRO A 125 11.03 3.30 -3.41
C PRO A 125 11.26 2.05 -4.27
N ILE A 126 10.68 0.92 -3.88
CA ILE A 126 10.80 -0.32 -4.65
C ILE A 126 10.11 -0.15 -6.01
N THR A 127 8.88 0.33 -6.03
CA THR A 127 8.12 0.56 -7.27
C THR A 127 8.81 1.58 -8.17
N ALA A 128 9.24 2.72 -7.63
CA ALA A 128 9.92 3.75 -8.40
C ALA A 128 11.23 3.22 -9.02
N TRP A 129 11.98 2.40 -8.29
CA TRP A 129 13.22 1.80 -8.76
C TRP A 129 12.99 0.76 -9.87
N VAL A 130 12.05 -0.17 -9.64
CA VAL A 130 11.70 -1.21 -10.62
C VAL A 130 11.17 -0.58 -11.91
N THR A 131 10.27 0.40 -11.80
CA THR A 131 9.72 1.11 -12.96
C THR A 131 10.80 1.84 -13.75
N ALA A 132 11.72 2.54 -13.08
CA ALA A 132 12.84 3.22 -13.74
C ALA A 132 13.76 2.24 -14.47
N LEU A 133 14.00 1.04 -13.91
CA LEU A 133 14.76 -0.02 -14.58
C LEU A 133 14.02 -0.57 -15.82
N MET A 134 12.74 -0.82 -15.70
CA MET A 134 11.93 -1.34 -16.81
C MET A 134 11.89 -0.36 -17.99
N ILE A 135 11.71 0.91 -17.73
CA ILE A 135 11.72 1.97 -18.74
C ILE A 135 13.09 2.03 -19.45
N LYS A 136 14.19 1.98 -18.69
CA LYS A 136 15.53 1.96 -19.26
C LYS A 136 15.76 0.77 -20.19
N ASN A 137 15.35 -0.42 -19.76
CA ASN A 137 15.52 -1.64 -20.54
C ASN A 137 14.68 -1.60 -21.84
N LYS A 138 13.46 -1.08 -21.79
CA LYS A 138 12.59 -0.88 -22.96
C LYS A 138 13.25 0.08 -23.98
N LYS A 139 13.78 1.21 -23.51
CA LYS A 139 14.49 2.19 -24.38
C LYS A 139 15.70 1.54 -25.04
N ARG A 140 16.51 0.80 -24.31
CA ARG A 140 17.68 0.11 -24.86
C ARG A 140 17.30 -0.90 -25.95
N LYS A 141 16.23 -1.68 -25.74
CA LYS A 141 15.75 -2.66 -26.72
C LYS A 141 15.27 -1.99 -28.00
N ASN A 142 14.52 -0.91 -27.90
CA ASN A 142 14.03 -0.15 -29.05
C ASN A 142 15.17 0.48 -29.86
N SER A 143 16.20 1.00 -29.21
CA SER A 143 17.38 1.56 -29.88
C SER A 143 18.15 0.51 -30.67
N THR A 144 18.29 -0.69 -30.12
CA THR A 144 18.98 -1.80 -30.80
C THR A 144 18.19 -2.27 -32.01
N GLN A 145 16.87 -2.36 -31.89
CA GLN A 145 16.01 -2.79 -32.99
C GLN A 145 15.98 -1.76 -34.14
N SER A 146 15.98 -0.47 -33.82
CA SER A 146 16.04 0.61 -34.81
C SER A 146 17.39 0.67 -35.54
N GLN A 147 18.49 0.26 -34.90
CA GLN A 147 19.81 0.16 -35.55
C GLN A 147 19.90 -1.06 -36.48
N GLN A 148 19.29 -2.18 -36.14
CA GLN A 148 19.24 -3.36 -37.01
C GLN A 148 18.45 -3.10 -38.29
N LEU A 149 17.29 -2.44 -38.19
CA LEU A 149 16.46 -2.06 -39.35
C LEU A 149 17.09 -1.03 -40.29
N LYS A 150 18.13 -0.31 -39.86
CA LYS A 150 18.88 0.63 -40.68
C LYS A 150 20.07 0.00 -41.42
N ASN A 151 20.50 -1.17 -40.98
CA ASN A 151 21.67 -1.88 -41.53
C ASN A 151 21.26 -3.01 -42.51
N ASP A 152 19.97 -3.33 -42.61
CA ASP A 152 19.35 -4.19 -43.61
C ASP A 152 18.75 -3.32 -44.74
#